data_1005e4d15bf86acae81c949e0b943113
#
_entry.id   1005e4d15bf86acae81c949e0b943113
#
_cell.length_a   1.000
_cell.length_b   1.000
_cell.length_c   1.000
_cell.angle_alpha   90.00
_cell.angle_beta   90.00
_cell.angle_gamma   90.00
#
_symmetry.space_group_name_H-M   'P 1'
#
loop_
_entity.id
_entity.type
_entity.pdbx_description
1 polymer ?
#
loop_
_entity_poly.entity_id
_entity_poly.type
_entity_poly.pdbx_seq_one_letter_code
_entity_poly.pdbx_strand_id
1 'polypeptide(L)'
;MLFRSDEPEAFAQKIPHFGRFTGITSYIALIGKEGPDLDEQLGYYGERLVLKAQMLGLNSCWVALTFKKVPEAYDVAPGEKLSAVIALGYGKTQGHPHRSKNIYTVSNLSEDSPEWFRNGVKAALLAPTAMNQQRFHLDLTGSGVHASAGVGIYAKLDLGIVKYHFEVGSGKDSSIWL
;
A
#
# COMPACT_ATOMS: atom_id res chain seq x y z
N MET A 1 14.40 1.06 2.20
CA MET A 1 13.49 2.19 2.53
C MET A 1 14.22 3.23 3.35
N LEU A 2 14.05 4.51 3.04
CA LEU A 2 14.70 5.62 3.72
C LEU A 2 13.64 6.58 4.27
N PHE A 3 13.78 6.98 5.54
CA PHE A 3 12.98 8.05 6.13
C PHE A 3 13.67 9.39 5.90
N ARG A 4 12.88 10.41 5.54
CA ARG A 4 13.32 11.81 5.38
C ARG A 4 12.40 12.75 6.15
N SER A 5 12.99 13.81 6.71
CA SER A 5 12.30 14.91 7.37
C SER A 5 12.82 16.24 6.85
N ASP A 6 12.03 17.29 7.02
CA ASP A 6 12.37 18.66 6.64
C ASP A 6 12.57 18.86 5.11
N GLU A 7 11.83 18.11 4.31
CA GLU A 7 11.84 18.15 2.84
C GLU A 7 10.51 18.73 2.27
N PRO A 8 10.21 20.02 2.51
CA PRO A 8 8.93 20.59 2.08
C PRO A 8 8.76 20.63 0.55
N GLU A 9 9.86 20.65 -0.21
CA GLU A 9 9.82 20.71 -1.67
C GLU A 9 9.29 19.43 -2.32
N ALA A 10 9.43 18.28 -1.66
CA ALA A 10 8.96 17.00 -2.18
C ALA A 10 7.45 17.00 -2.49
N PHE A 11 6.67 17.81 -1.77
CA PHE A 11 5.22 17.89 -1.88
C PHE A 11 4.69 19.26 -2.34
N ALA A 12 5.57 20.13 -2.82
CA ALA A 12 5.20 21.47 -3.27
C ALA A 12 4.41 21.49 -4.59
N GLN A 13 4.45 20.41 -5.36
CA GLN A 13 3.77 20.32 -6.65
C GLN A 13 2.26 20.25 -6.50
N LYS A 14 1.57 21.05 -7.32
CA LYS A 14 0.11 21.01 -7.47
C LYS A 14 -0.21 20.26 -8.77
N ILE A 15 -0.78 19.06 -8.67
CA ILE A 15 -1.28 18.34 -9.83
C ILE A 15 -2.80 18.49 -9.86
N PRO A 16 -3.38 19.00 -10.97
CA PRO A 16 -4.83 19.10 -11.13
C PRO A 16 -5.50 17.75 -10.85
N HIS A 17 -6.63 17.75 -10.15
CA HIS A 17 -7.46 16.59 -9.80
C HIS A 17 -6.93 15.64 -8.71
N PHE A 18 -5.68 15.78 -8.23
CA PHE A 18 -5.12 14.91 -7.17
C PHE A 18 -4.99 15.59 -5.80
N GLY A 19 -5.51 16.82 -5.69
CA GLY A 19 -5.43 17.57 -4.45
C GLY A 19 -4.08 18.27 -4.23
N ARG A 20 -3.87 18.76 -3.02
CA ARG A 20 -2.65 19.43 -2.60
C ARG A 20 -2.29 18.99 -1.19
N PHE A 21 -1.06 18.59 -1.02
CA PHE A 21 -0.48 18.43 0.30
C PHE A 21 -0.14 19.80 0.90
N THR A 22 -0.34 19.95 2.20
CA THR A 22 0.05 21.16 2.95
C THR A 22 0.73 20.76 4.24
N GLY A 23 1.91 21.35 4.50
CA GLY A 23 2.63 21.13 5.75
C GLY A 23 3.27 19.74 5.90
N ILE A 24 3.39 18.97 4.82
CA ILE A 24 4.12 17.71 4.83
C ILE A 24 5.58 17.98 4.55
N THR A 25 6.43 17.56 5.49
CA THR A 25 7.89 17.69 5.40
C THR A 25 8.60 16.35 5.57
N SER A 26 7.89 15.30 5.95
CA SER A 26 8.46 14.00 6.25
C SER A 26 7.86 12.90 5.41
N TYR A 27 8.69 11.99 4.94
CA TYR A 27 8.23 10.85 4.13
C TYR A 27 9.18 9.66 4.22
N ILE A 28 8.70 8.51 3.81
CA ILE A 28 9.48 7.30 3.59
C ILE A 28 9.64 7.11 2.10
N ALA A 29 10.87 7.08 1.60
CA ALA A 29 11.17 6.73 0.21
C ALA A 29 11.23 5.21 0.06
N LEU A 30 10.44 4.67 -0.85
CA LEU A 30 10.35 3.24 -1.13
C LEU A 30 11.25 2.90 -2.30
N ILE A 31 12.49 2.55 -1.98
CA ILE A 31 13.55 2.23 -2.93
C ILE A 31 13.92 0.75 -2.75
N GLY A 32 14.20 0.07 -3.84
CA GLY A 32 14.71 -1.28 -3.84
C GLY A 32 15.28 -1.68 -5.19
N LYS A 33 15.95 -2.84 -5.21
CA LYS A 33 16.56 -3.40 -6.41
C LYS A 33 15.47 -3.72 -7.45
N GLU A 34 15.68 -3.28 -8.69
CA GLU A 34 14.76 -3.56 -9.79
C GLU A 34 14.57 -5.05 -10.00
N GLY A 35 13.32 -5.46 -10.17
CA GLY A 35 12.94 -6.85 -10.37
C GLY A 35 11.42 -7.01 -10.44
N PRO A 36 10.94 -8.18 -10.85
CA PRO A 36 9.51 -8.43 -11.07
C PRO A 36 8.66 -8.32 -9.79
N ASP A 37 9.28 -8.53 -8.62
CA ASP A 37 8.61 -8.58 -7.33
C ASP A 37 8.79 -7.30 -6.50
N LEU A 38 9.58 -6.34 -6.99
CA LEU A 38 9.93 -5.14 -6.24
C LEU A 38 8.70 -4.38 -5.77
N ASP A 39 7.78 -4.08 -6.68
CA ASP A 39 6.61 -3.26 -6.35
C ASP A 39 5.72 -3.96 -5.30
N GLU A 40 5.52 -5.28 -5.42
CA GLU A 40 4.76 -6.05 -4.41
C GLU A 40 5.46 -6.04 -3.05
N GLN A 41 6.76 -6.28 -3.01
CA GLN A 41 7.55 -6.22 -1.76
C GLN A 41 7.47 -4.83 -1.13
N LEU A 42 7.61 -3.76 -1.92
CA LEU A 42 7.53 -2.39 -1.42
C LEU A 42 6.13 -2.06 -0.89
N GLY A 43 5.08 -2.56 -1.55
CA GLY A 43 3.70 -2.46 -1.06
C GLY A 43 3.53 -3.15 0.30
N TYR A 44 3.97 -4.39 0.41
CA TYR A 44 3.86 -5.19 1.63
C TYR A 44 4.60 -4.56 2.82
N TYR A 45 5.89 -4.26 2.66
CA TYR A 45 6.68 -3.68 3.75
C TYR A 45 6.33 -2.21 4.02
N GLY A 46 5.92 -1.47 2.99
CA GLY A 46 5.45 -0.10 3.13
C GLY A 46 4.19 -0.01 3.98
N GLU A 47 3.22 -0.92 3.75
CA GLU A 47 1.98 -0.93 4.53
C GLU A 47 2.21 -1.31 6.00
N ARG A 48 3.17 -2.17 6.29
CA ARG A 48 3.59 -2.41 7.68
C ARG A 48 4.01 -1.12 8.38
N LEU A 49 4.72 -0.24 7.68
CA LEU A 49 5.11 1.06 8.23
C LEU A 49 3.93 2.02 8.34
N VAL A 50 3.01 2.02 7.38
CA VAL A 50 1.77 2.80 7.41
C VAL A 50 0.92 2.46 8.62
N LEU A 51 0.63 1.18 8.84
CA LEU A 51 -0.15 0.75 10.00
C LEU A 51 0.60 1.01 11.31
N LYS A 52 1.93 0.85 11.34
CA LYS A 52 2.74 1.22 12.51
C LYS A 52 2.70 2.72 12.78
N ALA A 53 2.77 3.57 11.75
CA ALA A 53 2.64 5.01 11.89
C ALA A 53 1.27 5.41 12.47
N GLN A 54 0.19 4.77 11.98
CA GLN A 54 -1.16 4.96 12.51
C GLN A 54 -1.26 4.59 14.00
N MET A 55 -0.65 3.48 14.42
CA MET A 55 -0.59 3.07 15.83
C MET A 55 0.17 4.08 16.71
N LEU A 56 1.07 4.86 16.12
CA LEU A 56 1.82 5.93 16.79
C LEU A 56 1.11 7.30 16.71
N GLY A 57 -0.11 7.35 16.18
CA GLY A 57 -0.91 8.58 16.05
C GLY A 57 -0.53 9.45 14.84
N LEU A 58 0.29 8.95 13.92
CA LEU A 58 0.63 9.65 12.68
C LEU A 58 -0.38 9.33 11.58
N ASN A 59 -0.70 10.33 10.78
CA ASN A 59 -1.39 10.14 9.50
C ASN A 59 -0.37 9.85 8.41
N SER A 60 -0.78 9.10 7.41
CA SER A 60 0.05 8.73 6.26
C SER A 60 -0.72 8.81 4.95
N CYS A 61 0.01 8.93 3.86
CA CYS A 61 -0.57 8.87 2.51
C CYS A 61 0.45 8.26 1.54
N TRP A 62 0.01 7.25 0.80
CA TRP A 62 0.74 6.71 -0.34
C TRP A 62 0.77 7.70 -1.49
N VAL A 63 1.97 7.99 -2.02
CA VAL A 63 2.16 8.98 -3.09
C VAL A 63 3.13 8.40 -4.12
N ALA A 64 2.70 8.33 -5.38
CA ALA A 64 3.53 7.82 -6.46
C ALA A 64 3.69 8.81 -7.63
N LEU A 65 2.67 9.63 -7.91
CA LEU A 65 2.67 10.55 -9.06
C LEU A 65 2.79 12.02 -8.68
N THR A 66 2.46 12.37 -7.44
CA THR A 66 2.24 13.76 -7.01
C THR A 66 3.33 14.31 -6.10
N PHE A 67 4.50 13.68 -6.09
CA PHE A 67 5.67 14.20 -5.39
C PHE A 67 6.80 14.58 -6.36
N LYS A 68 7.58 15.58 -6.00
CA LYS A 68 8.81 15.95 -6.71
C LYS A 68 9.94 15.06 -6.18
N LYS A 69 10.68 14.44 -7.08
CA LYS A 69 11.92 13.76 -6.70
C LYS A 69 12.95 14.80 -6.28
N VAL A 70 13.52 14.64 -5.10
CA VAL A 70 14.59 15.45 -4.55
C VAL A 70 15.85 14.57 -4.51
N PRO A 71 16.67 14.57 -5.57
CA PRO A 71 17.78 13.61 -5.68
C PRO A 71 18.78 13.69 -4.53
N GLU A 72 18.95 14.86 -3.94
CA GLU A 72 19.85 15.10 -2.82
C GLU A 72 19.35 14.50 -1.51
N ALA A 73 18.05 14.21 -1.42
CA ALA A 73 17.43 13.67 -0.21
C ALA A 73 17.62 12.15 -0.05
N TYR A 74 17.91 11.43 -1.12
CA TYR A 74 18.09 9.97 -1.07
C TYR A 74 18.94 9.48 -2.23
N ASP A 75 19.71 8.40 -1.99
CA ASP A 75 20.48 7.73 -3.01
C ASP A 75 19.65 6.61 -3.64
N VAL A 76 19.68 6.52 -4.97
CA VAL A 76 19.19 5.40 -5.75
C VAL A 76 20.39 4.82 -6.48
N ALA A 77 20.87 3.67 -6.00
CA ALA A 77 22.04 3.02 -6.58
C ALA A 77 21.73 2.47 -7.99
N PRO A 78 22.75 2.21 -8.81
CA PRO A 78 22.58 1.52 -10.09
C PRO A 78 21.81 0.20 -9.90
N GLY A 79 20.73 0.01 -10.67
CA GLY A 79 19.84 -1.15 -10.57
C GLY A 79 18.80 -1.07 -9.45
N GLU A 80 18.67 0.09 -8.79
CA GLU A 80 17.57 0.39 -7.87
C GLU A 80 16.55 1.35 -8.48
N LYS A 81 15.35 1.31 -7.97
CA LYS A 81 14.23 2.17 -8.38
C LYS A 81 13.50 2.73 -7.17
N LEU A 82 13.17 4.02 -7.21
CA LEU A 82 12.19 4.63 -6.34
C LEU A 82 10.80 4.41 -6.94
N SER A 83 9.97 3.59 -6.32
CA SER A 83 8.63 3.25 -6.83
C SER A 83 7.55 4.19 -6.31
N ALA A 84 7.62 4.56 -5.03
CA ALA A 84 6.65 5.44 -4.38
C ALA A 84 7.25 6.06 -3.13
N VAL A 85 6.51 7.00 -2.53
CA VAL A 85 6.81 7.50 -1.18
C VAL A 85 5.57 7.39 -0.29
N ILE A 86 5.78 7.32 1.01
CA ILE A 86 4.73 7.41 2.02
C ILE A 86 4.93 8.73 2.76
N ALA A 87 4.04 9.69 2.51
CA ALA A 87 4.01 10.95 3.25
C ALA A 87 3.54 10.70 4.69
N LEU A 88 4.17 11.35 5.67
CA LEU A 88 3.87 11.20 7.08
C LEU A 88 3.70 12.56 7.75
N GLY A 89 2.81 12.63 8.74
CA GLY A 89 2.62 13.84 9.55
C GLY A 89 1.40 13.76 10.45
N TYR A 90 1.16 14.83 11.19
CA TYR A 90 -0.05 15.00 11.99
C TYR A 90 -1.10 15.72 11.15
N GLY A 91 -2.09 14.98 10.67
CA GLY A 91 -3.17 15.51 9.86
C GLY A 91 -4.19 16.30 10.69
N LYS A 92 -4.86 17.26 10.05
CA LYS A 92 -5.99 17.98 10.67
C LYS A 92 -7.24 17.08 10.85
N THR A 93 -7.34 16.01 10.09
CA THR A 93 -8.42 15.01 10.13
C THR A 93 -7.83 13.62 10.10
N GLN A 94 -8.60 12.64 10.55
CA GLN A 94 -8.18 11.23 10.55
C GLN A 94 -8.51 10.49 9.23
N GLY A 95 -8.80 11.24 8.18
CA GLY A 95 -9.22 10.67 6.91
C GLY A 95 -10.70 10.26 6.89
N HIS A 96 -11.10 9.61 5.81
CA HIS A 96 -12.45 9.12 5.61
C HIS A 96 -12.42 7.68 5.08
N PRO A 97 -13.38 6.82 5.48
CA PRO A 97 -13.50 5.48 4.90
C PRO A 97 -13.69 5.56 3.39
N HIS A 98 -12.96 4.74 2.65
CA HIS A 98 -13.17 4.64 1.22
C HIS A 98 -14.32 3.67 0.90
N ARG A 99 -14.84 3.75 -0.31
CA ARG A 99 -15.87 2.82 -0.80
C ARG A 99 -15.21 1.50 -1.22
N SER A 100 -15.61 0.40 -0.59
CA SER A 100 -15.11 -0.93 -0.92
C SER A 100 -15.96 -1.62 -1.98
N LYS A 101 -15.32 -2.47 -2.78
CA LYS A 101 -16.00 -3.41 -3.68
C LYS A 101 -16.73 -4.49 -2.88
N ASN A 102 -17.58 -5.24 -3.58
CA ASN A 102 -18.20 -6.43 -3.02
C ASN A 102 -17.13 -7.51 -2.79
N ILE A 103 -17.16 -8.16 -1.64
CA ILE A 103 -16.21 -9.19 -1.22
C ILE A 103 -16.10 -10.35 -2.23
N TYR A 104 -17.21 -10.72 -2.87
CA TYR A 104 -17.26 -11.78 -3.87
C TYR A 104 -16.68 -11.38 -5.24
N THR A 105 -16.42 -10.09 -5.48
CA THR A 105 -15.75 -9.64 -6.71
C THR A 105 -14.22 -9.67 -6.62
N VAL A 106 -13.70 -9.76 -5.41
CA VAL A 106 -12.25 -9.76 -5.13
C VAL A 106 -11.77 -11.08 -4.55
N SER A 107 -12.64 -12.09 -4.45
CA SER A 107 -12.28 -13.40 -3.93
C SER A 107 -13.24 -14.49 -4.38
N ASN A 108 -12.80 -15.74 -4.28
CA ASN A 108 -13.65 -16.93 -4.44
C ASN A 108 -14.38 -17.33 -3.13
N LEU A 109 -14.64 -16.36 -2.26
CA LEU A 109 -15.33 -16.58 -0.99
C LEU A 109 -16.70 -17.24 -1.23
N SER A 110 -17.03 -18.27 -0.43
CA SER A 110 -18.32 -18.96 -0.41
C SER A 110 -18.87 -19.04 1.02
N GLU A 111 -20.05 -19.63 1.19
CA GLU A 111 -20.64 -19.87 2.52
C GLU A 111 -19.79 -20.86 3.33
N ASP A 112 -19.18 -21.83 2.67
CA ASP A 112 -18.33 -22.86 3.29
C ASP A 112 -16.90 -22.42 3.55
N SER A 113 -16.52 -21.18 3.13
CA SER A 113 -15.18 -20.66 3.34
C SER A 113 -14.90 -20.47 4.83
N PRO A 114 -13.69 -20.84 5.31
CA PRO A 114 -13.34 -20.70 6.72
C PRO A 114 -13.34 -19.23 7.15
N GLU A 115 -13.66 -19.01 8.42
CA GLU A 115 -13.82 -17.66 8.98
C GLU A 115 -12.55 -16.81 8.83
N TRP A 116 -11.37 -17.41 9.02
CA TRP A 116 -10.11 -16.69 8.86
C TRP A 116 -9.94 -16.12 7.44
N PHE A 117 -10.35 -16.87 6.39
CA PHE A 117 -10.28 -16.38 5.01
C PHE A 117 -11.26 -15.22 4.80
N ARG A 118 -12.48 -15.35 5.28
CA ARG A 118 -13.49 -14.27 5.24
C ARG A 118 -12.99 -12.99 5.92
N ASN A 119 -12.35 -13.13 7.10
CA ASN A 119 -11.79 -12.00 7.84
C ASN A 119 -10.60 -11.39 7.11
N GLY A 120 -9.72 -12.21 6.51
CA GLY A 120 -8.63 -11.76 5.66
C GLY A 120 -9.11 -10.95 4.46
N VAL A 121 -10.11 -11.43 3.72
CA VAL A 121 -10.68 -10.71 2.56
C VAL A 121 -11.34 -9.39 2.98
N LYS A 122 -12.06 -9.37 4.12
CA LYS A 122 -12.62 -8.12 4.66
C LYS A 122 -11.53 -7.10 4.98
N ALA A 123 -10.44 -7.53 5.60
CA ALA A 123 -9.31 -6.65 5.90
C ALA A 123 -8.57 -6.21 4.61
N ALA A 124 -8.39 -7.09 3.65
CA ALA A 124 -7.84 -6.75 2.33
C ALA A 124 -8.62 -5.65 1.61
N LEU A 125 -9.93 -5.59 1.79
CA LEU A 125 -10.77 -4.52 1.24
C LEU A 125 -10.60 -3.17 1.97
N LEU A 126 -9.92 -3.12 3.12
CA LEU A 126 -9.54 -1.88 3.79
C LEU A 126 -8.20 -1.33 3.28
N ALA A 127 -7.44 -2.12 2.53
CA ALA A 127 -6.16 -1.72 1.97
C ALA A 127 -6.29 -0.49 1.06
N PRO A 128 -5.45 0.54 1.24
CA PRO A 128 -5.41 1.64 0.28
C PRO A 128 -4.85 1.13 -1.05
N THR A 129 -5.53 1.46 -2.14
CA THR A 129 -5.09 1.12 -3.50
C THR A 129 -5.06 2.37 -4.38
N ALA A 130 -4.21 2.37 -5.39
CA ALA A 130 -4.09 3.49 -6.32
C ALA A 130 -5.48 3.85 -6.89
N MET A 131 -5.89 5.12 -6.74
CA MET A 131 -7.21 5.64 -7.16
C MET A 131 -8.40 4.79 -6.63
N ASN A 132 -8.24 4.10 -5.52
CA ASN A 132 -9.22 3.15 -4.95
C ASN A 132 -9.70 2.09 -5.96
N GLN A 133 -8.79 1.65 -6.86
CA GLN A 133 -9.15 0.74 -7.95
C GLN A 133 -9.44 -0.68 -7.48
N GLN A 134 -8.86 -1.11 -6.34
CA GLN A 134 -9.06 -2.44 -5.72
C GLN A 134 -8.99 -3.57 -6.75
N ARG A 135 -7.92 -3.58 -7.57
CA ARG A 135 -7.71 -4.54 -8.66
C ARG A 135 -6.83 -5.69 -8.19
N PHE A 136 -7.39 -6.51 -7.33
CA PHE A 136 -6.78 -7.74 -6.85
C PHE A 136 -7.82 -8.85 -6.80
N HIS A 137 -7.34 -10.10 -6.73
CA HIS A 137 -8.19 -11.25 -6.48
C HIS A 137 -7.48 -12.22 -5.53
N LEU A 138 -8.25 -12.81 -4.61
CA LEU A 138 -7.77 -13.73 -3.58
C LEU A 138 -8.53 -15.06 -3.72
N ASP A 139 -7.80 -16.12 -4.07
CA ASP A 139 -8.36 -17.46 -4.26
C ASP A 139 -7.91 -18.38 -3.14
N LEU A 140 -8.85 -18.80 -2.31
CA LEU A 140 -8.62 -19.89 -1.36
C LEU A 140 -8.50 -21.21 -2.10
N THR A 141 -7.44 -21.93 -1.83
CA THR A 141 -7.19 -23.28 -2.34
C THR A 141 -7.02 -24.27 -1.19
N GLY A 142 -6.85 -25.56 -1.49
CA GLY A 142 -6.60 -26.60 -0.46
C GLY A 142 -5.23 -26.44 0.24
N SER A 143 -4.27 -25.69 -0.34
CA SER A 143 -2.90 -25.56 0.17
C SER A 143 -2.55 -24.15 0.66
N GLY A 144 -3.37 -23.15 0.42
CA GLY A 144 -3.11 -21.77 0.81
C GLY A 144 -3.97 -20.78 0.05
N VAL A 145 -3.49 -19.55 -0.08
CA VAL A 145 -4.17 -18.47 -0.80
C VAL A 145 -3.32 -18.02 -1.98
N HIS A 146 -3.88 -18.07 -3.17
CA HIS A 146 -3.30 -17.43 -4.33
C HIS A 146 -3.80 -16.00 -4.43
N ALA A 147 -2.88 -15.03 -4.47
CA ALA A 147 -3.18 -13.62 -4.63
C ALA A 147 -2.70 -13.12 -5.99
N SER A 148 -3.56 -12.46 -6.73
CA SER A 148 -3.24 -11.94 -8.06
C SER A 148 -3.58 -10.46 -8.20
N ALA A 149 -2.70 -9.72 -8.90
CA ALA A 149 -2.95 -8.34 -9.31
C ALA A 149 -3.70 -8.31 -10.63
N GLY A 150 -4.74 -7.50 -10.71
CA GLY A 150 -5.39 -7.17 -11.97
C GLY A 150 -4.58 -6.16 -12.80
N VAL A 151 -5.06 -5.83 -13.98
CA VAL A 151 -4.42 -4.83 -14.86
C VAL A 151 -4.72 -3.43 -14.33
N GLY A 152 -3.67 -2.65 -14.03
CA GLY A 152 -3.81 -1.27 -13.55
C GLY A 152 -2.49 -0.64 -13.14
N ILE A 153 -2.48 0.68 -13.04
CA ILE A 153 -1.34 1.45 -12.55
C ILE A 153 -1.11 1.05 -11.09
N TYR A 154 0.14 0.70 -10.75
CA TYR A 154 0.54 0.26 -9.39
C TYR A 154 -0.16 -0.99 -8.85
N ALA A 155 -0.82 -1.80 -9.70
CA ALA A 155 -1.58 -2.96 -9.23
C ALA A 155 -0.73 -3.99 -8.47
N LYS A 156 0.57 -4.15 -8.81
CA LYS A 156 1.50 -5.00 -8.05
C LYS A 156 1.85 -4.41 -6.68
N LEU A 157 2.05 -3.10 -6.60
CA LEU A 157 2.28 -2.42 -5.32
C LEU A 157 1.04 -2.52 -4.44
N ASP A 158 -0.15 -2.27 -5.01
CA ASP A 158 -1.43 -2.46 -4.33
C ASP A 158 -1.59 -3.89 -3.80
N LEU A 159 -1.16 -4.91 -4.58
CA LEU A 159 -1.23 -6.31 -4.16
C LEU A 159 -0.40 -6.57 -2.89
N GLY A 160 0.79 -6.00 -2.79
CA GLY A 160 1.61 -6.09 -1.58
C GLY A 160 0.91 -5.50 -0.36
N ILE A 161 0.29 -4.33 -0.52
CA ILE A 161 -0.52 -3.68 0.53
C ILE A 161 -1.67 -4.60 0.96
N VAL A 162 -2.39 -5.13 -0.01
CA VAL A 162 -3.53 -6.05 0.18
C VAL A 162 -3.12 -7.32 0.93
N LYS A 163 -1.98 -7.94 0.56
CA LYS A 163 -1.46 -9.14 1.24
C LYS A 163 -1.23 -8.87 2.73
N TYR A 164 -0.61 -7.76 3.07
CA TYR A 164 -0.37 -7.45 4.48
C TYR A 164 -1.66 -7.22 5.27
N HIS A 165 -2.64 -6.50 4.70
CA HIS A 165 -3.96 -6.35 5.33
C HIS A 165 -4.66 -7.69 5.53
N PHE A 166 -4.58 -8.58 4.53
CA PHE A 166 -5.15 -9.92 4.62
C PHE A 166 -4.53 -10.71 5.78
N GLU A 167 -3.19 -10.73 5.91
CA GLU A 167 -2.49 -11.41 7.00
C GLU A 167 -2.97 -10.90 8.37
N VAL A 168 -3.01 -9.58 8.54
CA VAL A 168 -3.48 -8.96 9.80
C VAL A 168 -4.92 -9.38 10.11
N GLY A 169 -5.82 -9.37 9.13
CA GLY A 169 -7.23 -9.69 9.32
C GLY A 169 -7.51 -11.18 9.49
N SER A 170 -6.75 -12.04 8.84
CA SER A 170 -6.89 -13.50 8.91
C SER A 170 -6.20 -14.12 10.11
N GLY A 171 -5.25 -13.40 10.73
CA GLY A 171 -4.36 -13.95 11.75
C GLY A 171 -3.36 -14.99 11.22
N LYS A 172 -3.16 -15.02 9.89
CA LYS A 172 -2.16 -15.86 9.22
C LYS A 172 -0.89 -15.06 8.96
N ASP A 173 0.22 -15.75 8.81
CA ASP A 173 1.48 -15.17 8.40
C ASP A 173 1.74 -15.34 6.88
N SER A 174 2.89 -14.91 6.40
CA SER A 174 3.25 -14.95 4.98
C SER A 174 3.36 -16.35 4.38
N SER A 175 3.37 -17.42 5.18
CA SER A 175 3.39 -18.81 4.68
C SER A 175 2.07 -19.22 4.02
N ILE A 176 1.01 -18.41 4.17
CA ILE A 176 -0.29 -18.67 3.56
C ILE A 176 -0.29 -18.45 2.04
N TRP A 177 0.65 -17.67 1.52
CA TRP A 177 0.72 -17.33 0.11
C TRP A 177 1.36 -18.44 -0.74
N LEU A 178 0.76 -18.71 -1.90
CA LEU A 178 1.24 -19.67 -2.90
C LEU A 178 2.03 -18.98 -3.99
#